data_fc86682c08f745847c2cba4fe481c400
#
_entry.id   fc86682c08f745847c2cba4fe481c400
#
_cell.length_a   1.000
_cell.length_b   1.000
_cell.length_c   1.000
_cell.angle_alpha   90.00
_cell.angle_beta   90.00
_cell.angle_gamma   90.00
#
_symmetry.space_group_name_H-M   'P 1'
#
loop_
_entity.id
_entity.type
_entity.pdbx_description
1 polymer ?
#
loop_
_entity_poly.entity_id
_entity_poly.type
_entity_poly.pdbx_seq_one_letter_code
_entity_poly.pdbx_strand_id
1 'polypeptide(L)'
;MRVLLIEDDITISRLLKEGLEDESYAVDVVHDGNEGYRTAAADEYDVIILDIMLPEMNGYEVCRALRNDGNKTPILILTARDTECDIVEGLDTGADDYLAKPFSFDVLLARIRALLRRPNEKLEEILQVGDLKLDPSSKKVTRASQEINLTAKEYGVLEYLMRNKGKVLSKEQIISHVWDFDADVLPNNVELFIMFLRRKIDKPFKSKLIHTVSGFGYKLEEKS
;
A
#
# COMPACT_ATOMS: atom_id res chain seq x y z
N MET A 1 -2.00 -1.58 2.29
CA MET A 1 -1.35 -0.50 1.50
C MET A 1 -1.86 -0.61 0.07
N ARG A 2 -2.26 0.52 -0.52
CA ARG A 2 -2.90 0.56 -1.85
C ARG A 2 -1.92 1.08 -2.90
N VAL A 3 -1.75 0.33 -3.97
CA VAL A 3 -0.82 0.61 -5.08
C VAL A 3 -1.62 0.88 -6.34
N LEU A 4 -1.29 1.94 -7.06
CA LEU A 4 -1.75 2.13 -8.44
C LEU A 4 -0.62 1.70 -9.38
N LEU A 5 -0.90 0.75 -10.25
CA LEU A 5 0.00 0.30 -11.31
C LEU A 5 -0.49 0.80 -12.67
N ILE A 6 0.32 1.62 -13.33
CA ILE A 6 0.03 2.18 -14.65
C ILE A 6 1.03 1.55 -15.63
N GLU A 7 0.57 0.56 -16.40
CA GLU A 7 1.39 -0.30 -17.26
C GLU A 7 0.54 -0.80 -18.42
N ASP A 8 0.93 -0.54 -19.66
CA ASP A 8 0.17 -0.90 -20.85
C ASP A 8 0.34 -2.38 -21.25
N ASP A 9 1.46 -3.02 -20.90
CA ASP A 9 1.63 -4.44 -21.11
C ASP A 9 0.79 -5.27 -20.12
N ILE A 10 -0.27 -5.89 -20.66
CA ILE A 10 -1.22 -6.70 -19.86
C ILE A 10 -0.51 -7.89 -19.19
N THR A 11 0.55 -8.44 -19.77
CA THR A 11 1.28 -9.58 -19.18
C THR A 11 2.11 -9.12 -18.01
N ILE A 12 2.82 -8.02 -18.16
CA ILE A 12 3.64 -7.43 -17.08
C ILE A 12 2.73 -6.96 -15.93
N SER A 13 1.68 -6.20 -16.25
CA SER A 13 0.77 -5.67 -15.25
C SER A 13 0.10 -6.76 -14.43
N ARG A 14 -0.33 -7.86 -15.08
CA ARG A 14 -0.90 -9.02 -14.37
C ARG A 14 0.11 -9.69 -13.44
N LEU A 15 1.33 -9.96 -13.91
CA LEU A 15 2.37 -10.59 -13.09
C LEU A 15 2.74 -9.72 -11.88
N LEU A 16 2.84 -8.39 -12.09
CA LEU A 16 3.12 -7.46 -11.01
C LEU A 16 1.96 -7.38 -10.03
N LYS A 17 0.71 -7.34 -10.52
CA LYS A 17 -0.48 -7.36 -9.67
C LYS A 17 -0.49 -8.60 -8.79
N GLU A 18 -0.40 -9.80 -9.38
CA GLU A 18 -0.40 -11.06 -8.64
C GLU A 18 0.71 -11.09 -7.57
N GLY A 19 1.94 -10.74 -7.93
CA GLY A 19 3.05 -10.73 -6.97
C GLY A 19 2.87 -9.71 -5.83
N LEU A 20 2.36 -8.51 -6.13
CA LEU A 20 2.10 -7.48 -5.11
C LEU A 20 0.93 -7.87 -4.20
N GLU A 21 -0.11 -8.52 -4.73
CA GLU A 21 -1.23 -9.03 -3.94
C GLU A 21 -0.80 -10.15 -2.98
N ASP A 22 0.09 -11.03 -3.42
CA ASP A 22 0.71 -12.05 -2.55
C ASP A 22 1.49 -11.40 -1.39
N GLU A 23 2.05 -10.23 -1.64
CA GLU A 23 2.70 -9.38 -0.63
C GLU A 23 1.72 -8.50 0.16
N SER A 24 0.41 -8.79 0.05
CA SER A 24 -0.67 -8.11 0.81
C SER A 24 -0.88 -6.63 0.45
N TYR A 25 -0.47 -6.18 -0.74
CA TYR A 25 -0.89 -4.90 -1.29
C TYR A 25 -2.28 -5.03 -1.92
N ALA A 26 -3.05 -3.95 -1.92
CA ALA A 26 -4.21 -3.80 -2.79
C ALA A 26 -3.73 -3.11 -4.08
N VAL A 27 -3.99 -3.69 -5.25
CA VAL A 27 -3.40 -3.21 -6.51
C VAL A 27 -4.48 -2.90 -7.53
N ASP A 28 -4.62 -1.63 -7.85
CA ASP A 28 -5.42 -1.19 -8.99
C ASP A 28 -4.52 -1.06 -10.22
N VAL A 29 -5.01 -1.52 -11.36
CA VAL A 29 -4.27 -1.51 -12.62
C VAL A 29 -5.00 -0.70 -13.65
N VAL A 30 -4.27 0.17 -14.34
CA VAL A 30 -4.74 0.91 -15.50
C VAL A 30 -3.71 0.83 -16.63
N HIS A 31 -4.15 0.94 -17.89
CA HIS A 31 -3.32 0.58 -19.05
C HIS A 31 -3.00 1.77 -19.96
N ASP A 32 -3.40 2.97 -19.61
CA ASP A 32 -3.06 4.20 -20.32
C ASP A 32 -2.77 5.36 -19.38
N GLY A 33 -2.02 6.34 -19.84
CA GLY A 33 -1.57 7.46 -19.02
C GLY A 33 -2.69 8.42 -18.64
N ASN A 34 -3.70 8.64 -19.49
CA ASN A 34 -4.82 9.52 -19.18
C ASN A 34 -5.71 8.93 -18.08
N GLU A 35 -5.99 7.62 -18.16
CA GLU A 35 -6.71 6.89 -17.12
C GLU A 35 -5.90 6.87 -15.83
N GLY A 36 -4.58 6.61 -15.93
CA GLY A 36 -3.65 6.63 -14.81
C GLY A 36 -3.66 7.96 -14.05
N TYR A 37 -3.57 9.06 -14.77
CA TYR A 37 -3.68 10.40 -14.19
C TYR A 37 -5.02 10.62 -13.48
N ARG A 38 -6.15 10.30 -14.14
CA ARG A 38 -7.48 10.49 -13.57
C ARG A 38 -7.69 9.66 -12.31
N THR A 39 -7.28 8.40 -12.34
CA THR A 39 -7.39 7.48 -11.21
C THR A 39 -6.54 7.95 -10.03
N ALA A 40 -5.27 8.35 -10.29
CA ALA A 40 -4.39 8.89 -9.26
C ALA A 40 -4.86 10.24 -8.67
N ALA A 41 -5.64 11.02 -9.44
CA ALA A 41 -6.19 12.29 -8.98
C ALA A 41 -7.52 12.12 -8.20
N ALA A 42 -8.29 11.07 -8.49
CA ALA A 42 -9.60 10.83 -7.88
C ALA A 42 -9.52 10.05 -6.55
N ASP A 43 -8.54 9.17 -6.41
CA ASP A 43 -8.40 8.26 -5.28
C ASP A 43 -7.07 8.44 -4.54
N GLU A 44 -7.03 8.01 -3.28
CA GLU A 44 -5.81 8.02 -2.46
C GLU A 44 -5.04 6.70 -2.63
N TYR A 45 -3.79 6.80 -3.05
CA TYR A 45 -2.83 5.70 -3.13
C TYR A 45 -1.64 5.93 -2.21
N ASP A 46 -1.07 4.84 -1.71
CA ASP A 46 0.15 4.90 -0.89
C ASP A 46 1.41 5.00 -1.77
N VAL A 47 1.36 4.42 -2.98
CA VAL A 47 2.43 4.50 -4.00
C VAL A 47 1.83 4.31 -5.39
N ILE A 48 2.42 4.98 -6.38
CA ILE A 48 2.13 4.81 -7.80
C ILE A 48 3.35 4.16 -8.46
N ILE A 49 3.12 3.07 -9.21
CA ILE A 49 4.10 2.43 -10.08
C ILE A 49 3.73 2.81 -11.51
N LEU A 50 4.64 3.40 -12.25
CA LEU A 50 4.35 4.10 -13.49
C LEU A 50 5.34 3.73 -14.59
N ASP A 51 4.86 3.11 -15.68
CA ASP A 51 5.69 3.00 -16.89
C ASP A 51 5.76 4.36 -17.63
N ILE A 52 6.85 4.57 -18.34
CA ILE A 52 7.01 5.75 -19.20
C ILE A 52 6.31 5.54 -20.55
N MET A 53 6.40 4.33 -21.09
CA MET A 53 5.97 4.01 -22.46
C MET A 53 4.46 3.73 -22.51
N LEU A 54 3.65 4.67 -22.08
CA LEU A 54 2.19 4.53 -22.05
C LEU A 54 1.55 5.17 -23.28
N PRO A 55 0.42 4.62 -23.77
CA PRO A 55 -0.41 5.27 -24.77
C PRO A 55 -1.10 6.52 -24.22
N GLU A 56 -1.54 7.40 -25.08
CA GLU A 56 -2.28 8.65 -24.84
C GLU A 56 -1.45 9.71 -24.11
N MET A 57 -0.99 9.44 -22.91
CA MET A 57 -0.18 10.33 -22.08
C MET A 57 1.02 9.56 -21.53
N ASN A 58 2.24 9.96 -21.88
CA ASN A 58 3.42 9.24 -21.41
C ASN A 58 3.65 9.41 -19.90
N GLY A 59 4.41 8.49 -19.29
CA GLY A 59 4.59 8.48 -17.82
C GLY A 59 5.23 9.74 -17.26
N TYR A 60 6.11 10.41 -18.00
CA TYR A 60 6.68 11.70 -17.57
C TYR A 60 5.62 12.80 -17.52
N GLU A 61 4.70 12.82 -18.48
CA GLU A 61 3.59 13.75 -18.51
C GLU A 61 2.63 13.49 -17.35
N VAL A 62 2.31 12.21 -17.09
CA VAL A 62 1.49 11.79 -15.92
C VAL A 62 2.13 12.27 -14.62
N CYS A 63 3.42 11.98 -14.42
CA CYS A 63 4.15 12.39 -13.21
C CYS A 63 4.10 13.92 -13.03
N ARG A 64 4.42 14.67 -14.08
CA ARG A 64 4.43 16.14 -14.05
C ARG A 64 3.05 16.72 -13.76
N ALA A 65 1.99 16.15 -14.38
CA ALA A 65 0.62 16.59 -14.14
C ALA A 65 0.20 16.38 -12.69
N LEU A 66 0.46 15.18 -12.13
CA LEU A 66 0.17 14.90 -10.73
C LEU A 66 0.90 15.84 -9.77
N ARG A 67 2.17 16.14 -10.02
CA ARG A 67 2.94 17.06 -9.18
C ARG A 67 2.44 18.50 -9.29
N ASN A 68 2.01 18.94 -10.48
CA ASN A 68 1.40 20.27 -10.68
C ASN A 68 0.09 20.44 -9.93
N ASP A 69 -0.70 19.36 -9.78
CA ASP A 69 -1.94 19.34 -9.00
C ASP A 69 -1.68 19.19 -7.48
N GLY A 70 -0.41 19.14 -7.07
CA GLY A 70 -0.02 19.02 -5.66
C GLY A 70 -0.15 17.61 -5.09
N ASN A 71 -0.36 16.59 -5.94
CA ASN A 71 -0.34 15.20 -5.52
C ASN A 71 1.07 14.84 -5.04
N LYS A 72 1.17 14.33 -3.80
CA LYS A 72 2.42 13.98 -3.12
C LYS A 72 2.62 12.46 -2.98
N THR A 73 1.75 11.67 -3.57
CA THR A 73 1.88 10.22 -3.56
C THR A 73 3.24 9.84 -4.15
N PRO A 74 4.03 9.00 -3.48
CA PRO A 74 5.30 8.53 -4.02
C PRO A 74 5.12 7.84 -5.37
N ILE A 75 5.97 8.19 -6.34
CA ILE A 75 5.95 7.63 -7.70
C ILE A 75 7.26 6.87 -7.95
N LEU A 76 7.14 5.58 -8.26
CA LEU A 76 8.21 4.73 -8.76
C LEU A 76 8.05 4.54 -10.26
N ILE A 77 8.99 5.03 -11.05
CA ILE A 77 9.03 4.79 -12.50
C ILE A 77 9.60 3.40 -12.79
N LEU A 78 8.86 2.60 -13.57
CA LEU A 78 9.33 1.33 -14.15
C LEU A 78 9.41 1.46 -15.65
N THR A 79 10.59 1.26 -16.27
CA THR A 79 10.70 1.44 -17.73
C THR A 79 11.87 0.68 -18.33
N ALA A 80 11.78 0.42 -19.64
CA ALA A 80 12.88 -0.14 -20.44
C ALA A 80 13.99 0.89 -20.75
N ARG A 81 13.78 2.18 -20.44
CA ARG A 81 14.81 3.22 -20.59
C ARG A 81 15.76 3.15 -19.41
N ASP A 82 17.03 2.90 -19.67
CA ASP A 82 18.08 2.65 -18.66
C ASP A 82 19.28 3.58 -18.77
N THR A 83 19.22 4.60 -19.66
CA THR A 83 20.32 5.56 -19.80
C THR A 83 20.35 6.52 -18.61
N GLU A 84 21.54 7.02 -18.29
CA GLU A 84 21.69 8.03 -17.23
C GLU A 84 20.81 9.27 -17.49
N CYS A 85 20.67 9.67 -18.75
CA CYS A 85 19.81 10.81 -19.12
C CYS A 85 18.33 10.53 -18.82
N ASP A 86 17.82 9.31 -19.12
CA ASP A 86 16.44 8.93 -18.84
C ASP A 86 16.15 8.90 -17.35
N ILE A 87 17.10 8.42 -16.54
CA ILE A 87 16.98 8.39 -15.07
C ILE A 87 16.91 9.81 -14.53
N VAL A 88 17.81 10.70 -14.97
CA VAL A 88 17.82 12.12 -14.55
C VAL A 88 16.51 12.80 -14.97
N GLU A 89 16.07 12.63 -16.21
CA GLU A 89 14.78 13.18 -16.67
C GLU A 89 13.62 12.69 -15.81
N GLY A 90 13.58 11.39 -15.49
CA GLY A 90 12.54 10.80 -14.66
C GLY A 90 12.47 11.42 -13.26
N LEU A 91 13.60 11.58 -12.62
CA LEU A 91 13.69 12.19 -11.30
C LEU A 91 13.38 13.69 -11.33
N ASP A 92 13.84 14.40 -12.36
CA ASP A 92 13.56 15.84 -12.54
C ASP A 92 12.07 16.12 -12.83
N THR A 93 11.30 15.16 -13.34
CA THR A 93 9.84 15.28 -13.51
C THR A 93 9.07 15.19 -12.20
N GLY A 94 9.74 14.83 -11.10
CA GLY A 94 9.16 14.72 -9.76
C GLY A 94 8.84 13.29 -9.32
N ALA A 95 9.38 12.27 -10.01
CA ALA A 95 9.38 10.90 -9.52
C ALA A 95 10.28 10.77 -8.28
N ASP A 96 9.92 9.88 -7.37
CA ASP A 96 10.65 9.67 -6.11
C ASP A 96 11.69 8.56 -6.22
N ASP A 97 11.52 7.63 -7.18
CA ASP A 97 12.50 6.59 -7.49
C ASP A 97 12.31 6.08 -8.92
N TYR A 98 13.31 5.33 -9.40
CA TYR A 98 13.40 4.85 -10.78
C TYR A 98 13.96 3.43 -10.79
N LEU A 99 13.35 2.51 -11.58
CA LEU A 99 13.77 1.12 -11.72
C LEU A 99 13.72 0.68 -13.17
N ALA A 100 14.89 0.40 -13.75
CA ALA A 100 14.99 -0.08 -15.13
C ALA A 100 14.57 -1.54 -15.26
N LYS A 101 13.83 -1.85 -16.34
CA LYS A 101 13.51 -3.23 -16.79
C LYS A 101 14.72 -3.80 -17.57
N PRO A 102 15.12 -5.09 -17.39
CA PRO A 102 14.51 -6.07 -16.49
C PRO A 102 15.00 -5.92 -15.02
N PHE A 103 14.12 -6.17 -14.07
CA PHE A 103 14.42 -6.11 -12.63
C PHE A 103 13.98 -7.39 -11.91
N SER A 104 14.54 -7.66 -10.75
CA SER A 104 13.98 -8.69 -9.87
C SER A 104 12.81 -8.15 -9.06
N PHE A 105 11.83 -9.00 -8.79
CA PHE A 105 10.66 -8.62 -8.00
C PHE A 105 11.05 -8.19 -6.57
N ASP A 106 12.07 -8.82 -5.98
CA ASP A 106 12.60 -8.45 -4.65
C ASP A 106 13.14 -7.00 -4.62
N VAL A 107 13.78 -6.55 -5.71
CA VAL A 107 14.28 -5.17 -5.83
C VAL A 107 13.11 -4.20 -5.92
N LEU A 108 12.08 -4.53 -6.70
CA LEU A 108 10.84 -3.73 -6.78
C LEU A 108 10.22 -3.59 -5.40
N LEU A 109 10.01 -4.69 -4.67
CA LEU A 109 9.46 -4.68 -3.32
C LEU A 109 10.31 -3.85 -2.34
N ALA A 110 11.63 -3.95 -2.44
CA ALA A 110 12.53 -3.16 -1.58
C ALA A 110 12.37 -1.66 -1.83
N ARG A 111 12.21 -1.23 -3.09
CA ARG A 111 11.99 0.16 -3.48
C ARG A 111 10.62 0.66 -3.02
N ILE A 112 9.56 -0.12 -3.23
CA ILE A 112 8.21 0.19 -2.73
C ILE A 112 8.26 0.40 -1.21
N ARG A 113 8.87 -0.53 -0.45
CA ARG A 113 9.03 -0.37 1.00
C ARG A 113 9.82 0.88 1.37
N ALA A 114 10.82 1.26 0.56
CA ALA A 114 11.60 2.47 0.78
C ALA A 114 10.74 3.73 0.60
N LEU A 115 9.91 3.78 -0.43
CA LEU A 115 9.01 4.89 -0.73
C LEU A 115 7.88 5.05 0.30
N LEU A 116 7.37 3.92 0.80
CA LEU A 116 6.29 3.90 1.80
C LEU A 116 6.74 4.30 3.21
N ARG A 117 8.06 4.51 3.43
CA ARG A 117 8.58 5.00 4.71
C ARG A 117 8.27 6.47 4.90
N ARG A 118 7.73 6.81 6.07
CA ARG A 118 7.55 8.23 6.44
C ARG A 118 8.92 8.88 6.72
N PRO A 119 9.10 10.19 6.48
CA PRO A 119 10.38 10.89 6.65
C PRO A 119 11.05 10.73 8.03
N ASN A 120 10.29 10.39 9.07
CA ASN A 120 10.77 10.21 10.44
C ASN A 120 10.82 8.73 10.89
N GLU A 121 10.52 7.78 10.01
CA GLU A 121 10.60 6.36 10.34
C GLU A 121 12.01 5.84 10.02
N LYS A 122 12.70 5.35 11.04
CA LYS A 122 14.01 4.67 10.89
C LYS A 122 13.84 3.42 10.04
N LEU A 123 14.88 3.04 9.28
CA LEU A 123 14.98 1.75 8.59
C LEU A 123 14.51 0.64 9.54
N GLU A 124 13.52 -0.16 9.12
CA GLU A 124 12.96 -1.30 9.87
C GLU A 124 12.10 -0.90 11.09
N GLU A 125 11.18 0.03 10.94
CA GLU A 125 10.32 0.28 12.10
C GLU A 125 9.25 -0.80 12.23
N ILE A 126 9.48 -1.69 13.21
CA ILE A 126 8.45 -2.59 13.73
C ILE A 126 7.29 -1.72 14.22
N LEU A 127 6.13 -1.86 13.59
CA LEU A 127 4.92 -1.19 14.05
C LEU A 127 4.57 -1.76 15.43
N GLN A 128 4.32 -0.88 16.42
CA GLN A 128 4.05 -1.32 17.77
C GLN A 128 2.88 -0.56 18.40
N VAL A 129 1.97 -1.34 19.01
CA VAL A 129 0.87 -0.83 19.84
C VAL A 129 0.75 -1.72 21.07
N GLY A 130 1.12 -1.19 22.23
CA GLY A 130 1.25 -2.00 23.45
C GLY A 130 2.27 -3.13 23.28
N ASP A 131 1.81 -4.34 23.53
CA ASP A 131 2.60 -5.59 23.35
C ASP A 131 2.47 -6.26 21.98
N LEU A 132 1.68 -5.67 21.08
CA LEU A 132 1.51 -6.12 19.71
C LEU A 132 2.59 -5.47 18.82
N LYS A 133 3.31 -6.31 18.06
CA LYS A 133 4.34 -5.88 17.10
C LYS A 133 4.07 -6.51 15.74
N LEU A 134 4.29 -5.72 14.70
CA LEU A 134 4.22 -6.13 13.30
C LEU A 134 5.49 -5.64 12.60
N ASP A 135 6.22 -6.57 12.02
CA ASP A 135 7.38 -6.30 11.19
C ASP A 135 6.96 -6.35 9.71
N PRO A 136 6.91 -5.21 9.01
CA PRO A 136 6.50 -5.17 7.61
C PRO A 136 7.48 -5.87 6.66
N SER A 137 8.76 -6.01 7.04
CA SER A 137 9.79 -6.60 6.18
C SER A 137 9.70 -8.14 6.15
N SER A 138 9.46 -8.75 7.31
CA SER A 138 9.32 -10.21 7.45
C SER A 138 7.86 -10.68 7.48
N LYS A 139 6.89 -9.76 7.42
CA LYS A 139 5.44 -10.02 7.59
C LYS A 139 5.09 -10.69 8.92
N LYS A 140 5.99 -10.63 9.88
CA LYS A 140 5.84 -11.30 11.17
C LYS A 140 5.02 -10.44 12.13
N VAL A 141 4.01 -11.07 12.74
CA VAL A 141 3.19 -10.47 13.79
C VAL A 141 3.41 -11.21 15.09
N THR A 142 3.67 -10.47 16.16
CA THR A 142 3.82 -11.04 17.51
C THR A 142 3.03 -10.24 18.53
N ARG A 143 2.47 -10.90 19.53
CA ARG A 143 1.87 -10.26 20.70
C ARG A 143 2.31 -10.94 21.98
N ALA A 144 2.80 -10.18 22.97
CA ALA A 144 3.42 -10.71 24.18
C ALA A 144 4.45 -11.81 23.88
N SER A 145 5.29 -11.61 22.85
CA SER A 145 6.31 -12.56 22.35
C SER A 145 5.75 -13.87 21.75
N GLN A 146 4.45 -13.99 21.58
CA GLN A 146 3.82 -15.11 20.87
C GLN A 146 3.61 -14.73 19.41
N GLU A 147 3.99 -15.61 18.50
CA GLU A 147 3.77 -15.40 17.06
C GLU A 147 2.29 -15.62 16.69
N ILE A 148 1.76 -14.75 15.86
CA ILE A 148 0.35 -14.76 15.43
C ILE A 148 0.29 -14.94 13.93
N ASN A 149 -0.28 -16.05 13.49
CA ASN A 149 -0.47 -16.36 12.08
C ASN A 149 -1.72 -15.66 11.54
N LEU A 150 -1.51 -14.77 10.57
CA LEU A 150 -2.56 -14.04 9.86
C LEU A 150 -2.59 -14.45 8.38
N THR A 151 -3.76 -14.42 7.78
CA THR A 151 -3.89 -14.45 6.32
C THR A 151 -3.46 -13.11 5.73
N ALA A 152 -3.19 -13.05 4.42
CA ALA A 152 -2.79 -11.82 3.75
C ALA A 152 -3.77 -10.65 4.00
N LYS A 153 -5.07 -10.89 3.90
CA LYS A 153 -6.09 -9.85 4.15
C LYS A 153 -6.21 -9.48 5.64
N GLU A 154 -6.11 -10.42 6.57
CA GLU A 154 -6.04 -10.11 8.01
C GLU A 154 -4.80 -9.26 8.32
N TYR A 155 -3.66 -9.61 7.73
CA TYR A 155 -2.43 -8.85 7.86
C TYR A 155 -2.60 -7.42 7.32
N GLY A 156 -3.16 -7.25 6.11
CA GLY A 156 -3.39 -5.93 5.51
C GLY A 156 -4.29 -5.03 6.37
N VAL A 157 -5.40 -5.59 6.90
CA VAL A 157 -6.28 -4.85 7.83
C VAL A 157 -5.52 -4.45 9.10
N LEU A 158 -4.74 -5.37 9.68
CA LEU A 158 -3.98 -5.08 10.89
C LEU A 158 -2.90 -4.03 10.65
N GLU A 159 -2.13 -4.16 9.56
CA GLU A 159 -1.10 -3.20 9.20
C GLU A 159 -1.68 -1.79 9.02
N TYR A 160 -2.80 -1.68 8.29
CA TYR A 160 -3.46 -0.39 8.09
C TYR A 160 -3.93 0.25 9.39
N LEU A 161 -4.52 -0.55 10.30
CA LEU A 161 -4.90 -0.09 11.64
C LEU A 161 -3.68 0.36 12.45
N MET A 162 -2.56 -0.38 12.42
CA MET A 162 -1.35 -0.06 13.17
C MET A 162 -0.65 1.20 12.67
N ARG A 163 -0.59 1.42 11.35
CA ARG A 163 -0.06 2.66 10.75
C ARG A 163 -0.89 3.89 11.12
N ASN A 164 -2.17 3.68 11.40
CA ASN A 164 -3.11 4.72 11.82
C ASN A 164 -3.48 4.60 13.30
N LYS A 165 -2.55 4.12 14.14
CA LYS A 165 -2.80 3.97 15.59
C LYS A 165 -3.41 5.23 16.20
N GLY A 166 -4.44 5.04 17.03
CA GLY A 166 -5.13 6.14 17.70
C GLY A 166 -6.14 6.90 16.85
N LYS A 167 -6.21 6.66 15.53
CA LYS A 167 -7.22 7.26 14.65
C LYS A 167 -8.42 6.31 14.47
N VAL A 168 -9.60 6.88 14.29
CA VAL A 168 -10.80 6.12 13.91
C VAL A 168 -10.79 5.97 12.40
N LEU A 169 -10.87 4.74 11.91
CA LEU A 169 -10.95 4.41 10.49
C LEU A 169 -12.34 3.90 10.17
N SER A 170 -12.98 4.48 9.16
CA SER A 170 -14.28 4.01 8.68
C SER A 170 -14.13 2.66 7.95
N LYS A 171 -15.24 1.96 7.73
CA LYS A 171 -15.23 0.72 6.96
C LYS A 171 -14.78 0.95 5.52
N GLU A 172 -15.24 2.04 4.93
CA GLU A 172 -14.90 2.45 3.57
C GLU A 172 -13.40 2.72 3.43
N GLN A 173 -12.79 3.42 4.39
CA GLN A 173 -11.34 3.65 4.44
C GLN A 173 -10.55 2.34 4.54
N ILE A 174 -11.03 1.38 5.33
CA ILE A 174 -10.38 0.07 5.45
C ILE A 174 -10.52 -0.71 4.14
N ILE A 175 -11.69 -0.68 3.50
CA ILE A 175 -11.90 -1.36 2.21
C ILE A 175 -10.98 -0.76 1.15
N SER A 176 -10.98 0.55 0.97
CA SER A 176 -10.19 1.22 -0.06
C SER A 176 -8.68 1.01 0.06
N HIS A 177 -8.17 0.65 1.26
CA HIS A 177 -6.73 0.43 1.47
C HIS A 177 -6.31 -1.05 1.53
N VAL A 178 -7.26 -1.99 1.63
CA VAL A 178 -6.94 -3.41 1.81
C VAL A 178 -7.45 -4.27 0.65
N TRP A 179 -8.42 -3.77 -0.11
CA TRP A 179 -8.96 -4.43 -1.30
C TRP A 179 -8.77 -3.55 -2.52
N ASP A 180 -8.60 -4.19 -3.66
CA ASP A 180 -8.55 -3.54 -4.97
C ASP A 180 -9.92 -3.01 -5.40
N PHE A 181 -9.92 -2.16 -6.41
CA PHE A 181 -11.12 -1.46 -6.90
C PHE A 181 -12.19 -2.43 -7.43
N ASP A 182 -11.77 -3.55 -8.04
CA ASP A 182 -12.65 -4.56 -8.63
C ASP A 182 -13.22 -5.55 -7.60
N ALA A 183 -12.76 -5.49 -6.34
CA ALA A 183 -13.24 -6.38 -5.31
C ALA A 183 -14.64 -5.97 -4.87
N ASP A 184 -15.64 -6.80 -5.15
CA ASP A 184 -17.03 -6.64 -4.66
C ASP A 184 -17.08 -6.91 -3.14
N VAL A 185 -16.51 -5.99 -2.37
CA VAL A 185 -16.37 -6.10 -0.91
C VAL A 185 -17.42 -5.26 -0.21
N LEU A 186 -18.36 -5.92 0.42
CA LEU A 186 -19.38 -5.24 1.22
C LEU A 186 -18.82 -4.76 2.58
N PRO A 187 -19.33 -3.67 3.16
CA PRO A 187 -18.91 -3.17 4.48
C PRO A 187 -18.96 -4.22 5.60
N ASN A 188 -19.83 -5.21 5.49
CA ASN A 188 -19.92 -6.33 6.43
C ASN A 188 -18.69 -7.25 6.42
N ASN A 189 -17.91 -7.28 5.33
CA ASN A 189 -16.69 -8.05 5.26
C ASN A 189 -15.62 -7.50 6.22
N VAL A 190 -15.56 -6.16 6.38
CA VAL A 190 -14.65 -5.54 7.36
C VAL A 190 -14.97 -6.03 8.78
N GLU A 191 -16.26 -6.14 9.13
CA GLU A 191 -16.67 -6.65 10.47
C GLU A 191 -16.16 -8.08 10.70
N LEU A 192 -16.22 -8.92 9.66
CA LEU A 192 -15.74 -10.29 9.71
C LEU A 192 -14.22 -10.34 9.95
N PHE A 193 -13.43 -9.55 9.22
CA PHE A 193 -11.98 -9.48 9.41
C PHE A 193 -11.60 -8.91 10.78
N ILE A 194 -12.31 -7.89 11.26
CA ILE A 194 -12.15 -7.36 12.63
C ILE A 194 -12.46 -8.44 13.68
N MET A 195 -13.51 -9.24 13.46
CA MET A 195 -13.83 -10.37 14.33
C MET A 195 -12.71 -11.42 14.33
N PHE A 196 -12.17 -11.78 13.17
CA PHE A 196 -11.06 -12.72 13.05
C PHE A 196 -9.80 -12.19 13.74
N LEU A 197 -9.44 -10.93 13.51
CA LEU A 197 -8.34 -10.27 14.18
C LEU A 197 -8.51 -10.28 15.70
N ARG A 198 -9.67 -9.86 16.21
CA ARG A 198 -9.95 -9.88 17.66
C ARG A 198 -9.83 -11.27 18.25
N ARG A 199 -10.23 -12.31 17.52
CA ARG A 199 -10.07 -13.70 17.97
C ARG A 199 -8.62 -14.08 18.14
N LYS A 200 -7.71 -13.57 17.29
CA LYS A 200 -6.28 -13.89 17.28
C LYS A 200 -5.46 -12.96 18.17
N ILE A 201 -5.75 -11.66 18.15
CA ILE A 201 -4.90 -10.66 18.82
C ILE A 201 -5.50 -10.10 20.11
N ASP A 202 -6.80 -10.20 20.36
CA ASP A 202 -7.43 -9.67 21.59
C ASP A 202 -7.89 -10.76 22.56
N LYS A 203 -8.61 -11.78 22.06
CA LYS A 203 -9.23 -12.79 22.90
C LYS A 203 -8.25 -13.60 23.77
N PRO A 204 -7.04 -13.97 23.28
CA PRO A 204 -6.06 -14.70 24.08
C PRO A 204 -5.33 -13.82 25.12
N PHE A 205 -5.47 -12.51 25.07
CA PHE A 205 -4.70 -11.55 25.86
C PHE A 205 -5.59 -10.73 26.79
N LYS A 206 -5.00 -10.20 27.87
CA LYS A 206 -5.75 -9.44 28.89
C LYS A 206 -6.27 -8.08 28.39
N SER A 207 -5.46 -7.40 27.57
CA SER A 207 -5.82 -6.09 27.02
C SER A 207 -6.42 -6.23 25.62
N LYS A 208 -7.44 -5.43 25.33
CA LYS A 208 -8.01 -5.32 23.98
C LYS A 208 -7.40 -4.12 23.26
N LEU A 209 -6.95 -4.30 22.04
CA LEU A 209 -6.36 -3.25 21.23
C LEU A 209 -7.29 -2.73 20.13
N ILE A 210 -8.16 -3.59 19.57
CA ILE A 210 -9.10 -3.19 18.53
C ILE A 210 -10.42 -2.74 19.18
N HIS A 211 -10.74 -1.47 19.04
CA HIS A 211 -11.96 -0.85 19.59
C HIS A 211 -12.95 -0.51 18.46
N THR A 212 -14.24 -0.71 18.71
CA THR A 212 -15.31 -0.21 17.86
C THR A 212 -15.69 1.18 18.35
N VAL A 213 -15.73 2.14 17.42
CA VAL A 213 -16.31 3.47 17.64
C VAL A 213 -17.66 3.48 16.95
N SER A 214 -18.73 3.38 17.74
CA SER A 214 -20.09 3.19 17.22
C SER A 214 -20.48 4.30 16.25
N GLY A 215 -20.95 3.90 15.06
CA GLY A 215 -21.33 4.80 13.97
C GLY A 215 -20.17 5.35 13.13
N PHE A 216 -18.89 5.13 13.52
CA PHE A 216 -17.73 5.69 12.84
C PHE A 216 -16.75 4.66 12.29
N GLY A 217 -16.61 3.48 12.93
CA GLY A 217 -15.68 2.46 12.47
C GLY A 217 -14.83 1.84 13.58
N TYR A 218 -13.53 1.67 13.31
CA TYR A 218 -12.61 0.95 14.18
C TYR A 218 -11.37 1.78 14.51
N LYS A 219 -10.81 1.52 15.68
CA LYS A 219 -9.61 2.19 16.17
C LYS A 219 -8.70 1.16 16.84
N LEU A 220 -7.39 1.26 16.60
CA LEU A 220 -6.40 0.43 17.28
C LEU A 220 -5.56 1.30 18.21
N GLU A 221 -5.64 1.00 19.50
CA GLU A 221 -4.90 1.70 20.56
C GLU A 221 -4.78 0.85 21.80
N GLU A 222 -3.78 1.11 22.62
CA GLU A 222 -3.71 0.63 23.99
C GLU A 222 -4.49 1.61 24.89
N LYS A 223 -5.50 1.10 25.60
CA LYS A 223 -6.16 1.90 26.64
C LYS A 223 -5.35 1.81 27.92
N SER A 224 -4.99 2.98 28.42
CA SER A 224 -4.40 3.17 29.77
C SER A 224 -5.34 2.68 30.84
#